data_04dc02cb8f294834b58375e31f40eb03
#
_entry.id   04dc02cb8f294834b58375e31f40eb03
#
_cell.length_a   1.000
_cell.length_b   1.000
_cell.length_c   1.000
_cell.angle_alpha   90.00
_cell.angle_beta   90.00
_cell.angle_gamma   90.00
#
_symmetry.space_group_name_H-M   'P 1'
#
loop_
_entity.id
_entity.type
_entity.pdbx_description
1 polymer ?
#
loop_
_entity_poly.entity_id
_entity_poly.type
_entity_poly.pdbx_seq_one_letter_code
_entity_poly.pdbx_strand_id
1 'polypeptide(L)'
;MELIHSTLTSRVAGCLVMLALLLRCGSEASAQTPDAAKVRGPEACAECHTAEMDAWKGTQHYKTFNAMHRKPEAQQIATKLGIATIKRESLCVNCHYTEKATGSGKDVIAGIACESCHGAGKDWIDLHGDYGGKKVEKSMETPAHRKQRIEQSQARGMLQPTFIYPVASRCYQCHTVPNERLVNVGGHKAGSDFELVAWTEGEVRHNFQTSDTNPEDPPERKRVMYVVGQSLALEANLRGVSKATEKGNYAAEMAKRVVGARENLKKINGLVRIPEVEEMIAVAEKAQLKLKNEAELVKAADQVAKAVQKFAVGSDGKKLAALDSLLPNRSQYKGKPQQ
;
A
#
# COMPACT_ATOMS: atom_id res chain seq x y z
N MET A 1 -16.16 65.38 -14.37
CA MET A 1 -16.94 64.21 -14.80
C MET A 1 -15.93 63.33 -15.52
N GLU A 2 -15.51 62.29 -14.96
CA GLU A 2 -14.55 61.21 -15.33
C GLU A 2 -13.65 60.92 -14.17
N LEU A 3 -13.87 59.80 -13.54
CA LEU A 3 -12.91 59.01 -12.76
C LEU A 3 -13.65 58.03 -11.82
N ILE A 4 -14.37 57.05 -12.39
CA ILE A 4 -14.74 55.79 -11.66
C ILE A 4 -14.90 54.70 -12.72
N HIS A 5 -13.87 54.06 -13.16
CA HIS A 5 -13.93 52.78 -13.92
C HIS A 5 -12.54 52.09 -13.98
N SER A 6 -11.97 51.72 -12.85
CA SER A 6 -10.69 50.96 -12.92
C SER A 6 -10.39 50.02 -11.76
N THR A 7 -11.37 49.59 -10.96
CA THR A 7 -11.08 48.71 -9.80
C THR A 7 -11.82 47.37 -9.74
N LEU A 8 -12.61 47.01 -10.78
CA LEU A 8 -13.40 45.76 -10.73
C LEU A 8 -12.80 44.58 -11.52
N THR A 9 -11.84 44.82 -12.38
CA THR A 9 -11.26 43.74 -13.25
C THR A 9 -10.10 42.97 -12.61
N SER A 10 -9.47 43.51 -11.56
CA SER A 10 -8.30 42.85 -10.92
C SER A 10 -8.66 41.77 -9.89
N ARG A 11 -9.88 41.74 -9.35
CA ARG A 11 -10.26 40.76 -8.32
C ARG A 11 -10.83 39.45 -8.86
N VAL A 12 -11.29 39.43 -10.11
CA VAL A 12 -11.85 38.21 -10.72
C VAL A 12 -10.76 37.32 -11.30
N ALA A 13 -9.64 37.90 -11.76
CA ALA A 13 -8.50 37.13 -12.28
C ALA A 13 -7.74 36.36 -11.18
N GLY A 14 -7.70 36.87 -9.94
CA GLY A 14 -7.04 36.20 -8.81
C GLY A 14 -7.76 34.95 -8.31
N CYS A 15 -9.10 34.95 -8.36
CA CYS A 15 -9.89 33.78 -7.91
C CYS A 15 -9.87 32.61 -8.90
N LEU A 16 -9.77 32.88 -10.19
CA LEU A 16 -9.72 31.83 -11.24
C LEU A 16 -8.37 31.10 -11.27
N VAL A 17 -7.29 31.77 -10.94
CA VAL A 17 -5.95 31.14 -10.87
C VAL A 17 -5.82 30.27 -9.61
N MET A 18 -6.42 30.65 -8.48
CA MET A 18 -6.42 29.80 -7.27
C MET A 18 -7.32 28.55 -7.41
N LEU A 19 -8.41 28.62 -8.16
CA LEU A 19 -9.28 27.47 -8.41
C LEU A 19 -8.65 26.45 -9.37
N ALA A 20 -7.81 26.90 -10.30
CA ALA A 20 -7.08 26.04 -11.25
C ALA A 20 -5.90 25.27 -10.59
N LEU A 21 -5.34 25.80 -9.50
CA LEU A 21 -4.29 25.09 -8.73
C LEU A 21 -4.83 23.99 -7.80
N LEU A 22 -6.09 24.07 -7.40
CA LEU A 22 -6.74 23.06 -6.57
C LEU A 22 -7.22 21.84 -7.37
N LEU A 23 -7.31 21.93 -8.70
CA LEU A 23 -7.73 20.82 -9.58
C LEU A 23 -6.59 19.94 -10.07
N ARG A 24 -5.34 20.19 -9.71
CA ARG A 24 -4.17 19.37 -10.09
C ARG A 24 -3.68 18.39 -8.99
N CYS A 25 -4.33 18.30 -7.84
CA CYS A 25 -4.03 17.30 -6.81
C CYS A 25 -4.86 16.01 -6.94
N GLY A 26 -5.31 15.68 -8.13
CA GLY A 26 -5.84 14.37 -8.50
C GLY A 26 -4.74 13.48 -9.11
N SER A 27 -3.55 13.45 -8.54
CA SER A 27 -2.57 12.42 -8.88
C SER A 27 -3.14 11.09 -8.40
N GLU A 28 -3.49 10.23 -9.34
CA GLU A 28 -3.78 8.83 -9.12
C GLU A 28 -2.69 8.28 -8.20
N ALA A 29 -3.03 8.03 -6.94
CA ALA A 29 -2.23 7.22 -6.05
C ALA A 29 -2.35 5.76 -6.47
N SER A 30 -2.03 5.48 -7.74
CA SER A 30 -1.65 4.16 -8.17
C SER A 30 -0.38 3.86 -7.40
N ALA A 31 -0.47 3.01 -6.41
CA ALA A 31 0.67 2.57 -5.66
C ALA A 31 1.64 1.93 -6.67
N GLN A 32 2.71 2.65 -7.03
CA GLN A 32 3.71 2.23 -8.00
C GLN A 32 4.83 1.47 -7.28
N THR A 33 5.45 0.51 -7.96
CA THR A 33 6.75 -0.03 -7.53
C THR A 33 7.72 1.13 -7.28
N PRO A 34 8.60 1.03 -6.27
CA PRO A 34 9.58 2.09 -6.01
C PRO A 34 10.35 2.46 -7.26
N ASP A 35 10.54 3.75 -7.51
CA ASP A 35 11.40 4.20 -8.61
C ASP A 35 12.84 3.72 -8.37
N ALA A 36 13.31 2.82 -9.22
CA ALA A 36 14.63 2.22 -9.10
C ALA A 36 15.77 3.25 -9.07
N ALA A 37 15.58 4.44 -9.69
CA ALA A 37 16.56 5.54 -9.64
C ALA A 37 16.63 6.23 -8.26
N LYS A 38 15.64 6.01 -7.44
CA LYS A 38 15.53 6.57 -6.08
C LYS A 38 15.73 5.54 -4.98
N VAL A 39 15.85 4.25 -5.30
CA VAL A 39 16.12 3.19 -4.34
C VAL A 39 17.54 3.29 -3.80
N ARG A 40 17.70 3.27 -2.47
CA ARG A 40 18.98 3.26 -1.77
C ARG A 40 19.46 1.84 -1.51
N GLY A 41 18.55 0.93 -1.27
CA GLY A 41 18.79 -0.45 -0.86
C GLY A 41 18.70 -0.66 0.65
N PRO A 42 18.41 -1.90 1.10
CA PRO A 42 18.14 -2.19 2.51
C PRO A 42 19.32 -1.86 3.45
N GLU A 43 20.54 -1.93 2.97
CA GLU A 43 21.74 -1.63 3.77
C GLU A 43 21.79 -0.18 4.27
N ALA A 44 21.26 0.76 3.48
CA ALA A 44 21.16 2.17 3.89
C ALA A 44 20.15 2.39 5.04
N CYS A 45 19.19 1.50 5.20
CA CYS A 45 18.23 1.51 6.32
C CYS A 45 18.85 0.87 7.56
N ALA A 46 19.66 -0.17 7.37
CA ALA A 46 20.29 -0.95 8.44
C ALA A 46 21.24 -0.13 9.33
N GLU A 47 21.78 0.98 8.83
CA GLU A 47 22.65 1.88 9.59
C GLU A 47 22.01 2.36 10.91
N CYS A 48 20.65 2.52 10.91
CA CYS A 48 19.89 2.98 12.08
C CYS A 48 18.80 1.99 12.52
N HIS A 49 18.31 1.11 11.61
CA HIS A 49 17.21 0.18 11.82
C HIS A 49 17.68 -1.27 11.88
N THR A 50 18.64 -1.56 12.77
CA THR A 50 19.27 -2.90 12.88
C THR A 50 18.28 -3.99 13.28
N ALA A 51 17.42 -3.73 14.27
CA ALA A 51 16.42 -4.69 14.74
C ALA A 51 15.36 -4.98 13.67
N GLU A 52 14.88 -3.95 12.98
CA GLU A 52 13.95 -4.10 11.86
C GLU A 52 14.58 -4.85 10.67
N MET A 53 15.87 -4.61 10.41
CA MET A 53 16.63 -5.34 9.41
C MET A 53 16.70 -6.83 9.74
N ASP A 54 17.00 -7.18 10.99
CA ASP A 54 17.09 -8.58 11.42
C ASP A 54 15.71 -9.26 11.37
N ALA A 55 14.64 -8.57 11.78
CA ALA A 55 13.29 -9.06 11.62
C ALA A 55 12.96 -9.34 10.13
N TRP A 56 13.29 -8.41 9.23
CA TRP A 56 13.06 -8.58 7.79
C TRP A 56 13.82 -9.77 7.21
N LYS A 57 15.07 -10.02 7.62
CA LYS A 57 15.86 -11.19 7.18
C LYS A 57 15.20 -12.53 7.53
N GLY A 58 14.36 -12.56 8.57
CA GLY A 58 13.55 -13.72 8.94
C GLY A 58 12.40 -14.02 7.98
N THR A 59 11.93 -13.05 7.19
CA THR A 59 10.69 -13.13 6.41
C THR A 59 10.82 -13.88 5.08
N GLN A 60 9.69 -14.30 4.52
CA GLN A 60 9.63 -14.82 3.14
C GLN A 60 9.97 -13.73 2.11
N HIS A 61 9.66 -12.46 2.40
CA HIS A 61 10.02 -11.33 1.56
C HIS A 61 11.54 -11.25 1.32
N TYR A 62 12.34 -11.40 2.36
CA TYR A 62 13.81 -11.49 2.23
C TYR A 62 14.24 -12.73 1.45
N LYS A 63 13.72 -13.90 1.82
CA LYS A 63 14.10 -15.21 1.24
C LYS A 63 13.78 -15.29 -0.25
N THR A 64 12.81 -14.51 -0.74
CA THR A 64 12.43 -14.43 -2.15
C THR A 64 13.62 -14.15 -3.05
N PHE A 65 14.58 -13.33 -2.63
CA PHE A 65 15.77 -12.98 -3.43
C PHE A 65 16.54 -14.19 -3.94
N ASN A 66 16.76 -15.17 -3.07
CA ASN A 66 17.54 -16.36 -3.41
C ASN A 66 16.68 -17.56 -3.81
N ALA A 67 15.44 -17.64 -3.35
CA ALA A 67 14.64 -18.85 -3.45
C ALA A 67 13.62 -18.83 -4.61
N MET A 68 12.94 -17.69 -4.86
CA MET A 68 11.75 -17.69 -5.73
C MET A 68 12.07 -18.14 -7.16
N HIS A 69 13.07 -17.56 -7.79
CA HIS A 69 13.42 -17.85 -9.17
C HIS A 69 13.93 -19.30 -9.42
N ARG A 70 14.24 -20.05 -8.35
CA ARG A 70 14.68 -21.45 -8.40
C ARG A 70 13.56 -22.44 -8.15
N LYS A 71 12.38 -21.98 -7.77
CA LYS A 71 11.22 -22.85 -7.51
C LYS A 71 10.72 -23.47 -8.81
N PRO A 72 10.41 -24.78 -8.84
CA PRO A 72 9.88 -25.43 -10.03
C PRO A 72 8.64 -24.73 -10.60
N GLU A 73 7.73 -24.28 -9.73
CA GLU A 73 6.51 -23.58 -10.11
C GLU A 73 6.82 -22.25 -10.82
N ALA A 74 7.81 -21.49 -10.32
CA ALA A 74 8.23 -20.24 -10.93
C ALA A 74 8.84 -20.46 -12.31
N GLN A 75 9.64 -21.52 -12.48
CA GLN A 75 10.22 -21.92 -13.76
C GLN A 75 9.14 -22.38 -14.77
N GLN A 76 8.13 -23.13 -14.32
CA GLN A 76 7.01 -23.53 -15.17
C GLN A 76 6.21 -22.31 -15.64
N ILE A 77 5.93 -21.34 -14.76
CA ILE A 77 5.27 -20.09 -15.14
C ILE A 77 6.10 -19.31 -16.14
N ALA A 78 7.41 -19.16 -15.89
CA ALA A 78 8.33 -18.49 -16.79
C ALA A 78 8.35 -19.14 -18.20
N THR A 79 8.44 -20.46 -18.25
CA THR A 79 8.41 -21.23 -19.50
C THR A 79 7.10 -20.99 -20.29
N LYS A 80 5.93 -21.07 -19.64
CA LYS A 80 4.63 -20.82 -20.28
C LYS A 80 4.51 -19.40 -20.84
N LEU A 81 5.18 -18.44 -20.22
CA LEU A 81 5.16 -17.03 -20.61
C LEU A 81 6.28 -16.65 -21.59
N GLY A 82 7.21 -17.56 -21.90
CA GLY A 82 8.38 -17.30 -22.72
C GLY A 82 9.41 -16.41 -22.05
N ILE A 83 9.49 -16.41 -20.70
CA ILE A 83 10.39 -15.59 -19.89
C ILE A 83 11.72 -16.33 -19.72
N ALA A 84 12.79 -15.79 -20.28
CA ALA A 84 14.13 -16.37 -20.19
C ALA A 84 14.78 -16.14 -18.80
N THR A 85 14.54 -15.00 -18.17
CA THR A 85 15.20 -14.63 -16.90
C THR A 85 14.22 -13.94 -15.94
N ILE A 86 13.78 -14.67 -14.94
CA ILE A 86 12.80 -14.20 -13.94
C ILE A 86 13.22 -12.87 -13.26
N LYS A 87 14.49 -12.75 -12.89
CA LYS A 87 15.03 -11.54 -12.21
C LYS A 87 15.22 -10.33 -13.15
N ARG A 88 14.90 -10.45 -14.44
CA ARG A 88 14.93 -9.33 -15.41
C ARG A 88 13.58 -9.05 -16.03
N GLU A 89 12.57 -9.84 -15.69
CA GLU A 89 11.23 -9.70 -16.23
C GLU A 89 10.35 -8.90 -15.26
N SER A 90 9.85 -7.75 -15.70
CA SER A 90 9.02 -6.85 -14.87
C SER A 90 7.78 -7.52 -14.30
N LEU A 91 7.16 -8.45 -15.03
CA LEU A 91 6.03 -9.27 -14.55
C LEU A 91 6.34 -10.01 -13.24
N CYS A 92 7.58 -10.44 -13.04
CA CYS A 92 8.03 -11.13 -11.84
C CYS A 92 8.61 -10.15 -10.81
N VAL A 93 9.46 -9.25 -11.30
CA VAL A 93 10.27 -8.35 -10.46
C VAL A 93 9.40 -7.42 -9.64
N ASN A 94 8.35 -6.85 -10.21
CA ASN A 94 7.48 -5.87 -9.55
C ASN A 94 6.84 -6.37 -8.24
N CYS A 95 6.69 -7.70 -8.08
CA CYS A 95 6.06 -8.30 -6.89
C CYS A 95 7.01 -9.16 -6.05
N HIS A 96 8.20 -9.50 -6.57
CA HIS A 96 9.08 -10.46 -5.91
C HIS A 96 10.46 -9.92 -5.59
N TYR A 97 10.82 -8.73 -6.11
CA TYR A 97 12.16 -8.18 -5.95
C TYR A 97 12.15 -6.67 -5.80
N THR A 98 13.25 -6.15 -5.28
CA THR A 98 13.57 -4.72 -5.24
C THR A 98 14.64 -4.43 -6.27
N GLU A 99 14.37 -3.51 -7.20
CA GLU A 99 15.32 -3.04 -8.20
C GLU A 99 15.99 -1.74 -7.78
N LYS A 100 17.23 -1.56 -8.20
CA LYS A 100 17.99 -0.30 -8.10
C LYS A 100 18.61 0.04 -9.45
N ALA A 101 18.56 1.30 -9.81
CA ALA A 101 19.25 1.78 -11.02
C ALA A 101 20.77 1.69 -10.85
N THR A 102 21.43 1.25 -11.89
CA THR A 102 22.89 1.18 -12.04
C THR A 102 23.32 1.94 -13.28
N GLY A 103 24.61 2.14 -13.47
CA GLY A 103 25.11 2.87 -14.65
C GLY A 103 24.73 2.22 -15.98
N SER A 104 24.38 0.94 -16.02
CA SER A 104 24.03 0.15 -17.22
C SER A 104 22.55 -0.24 -17.29
N GLY A 105 21.71 0.21 -16.37
CA GLY A 105 20.29 -0.15 -16.34
C GLY A 105 19.72 -0.32 -14.92
N LYS A 106 19.09 -1.45 -14.66
CA LYS A 106 18.52 -1.80 -13.34
C LYS A 106 18.97 -3.18 -12.92
N ASP A 107 19.35 -3.33 -11.68
CA ASP A 107 19.68 -4.61 -11.07
C ASP A 107 18.75 -4.94 -9.91
N VAL A 108 18.38 -6.21 -9.80
CA VAL A 108 17.67 -6.75 -8.64
C VAL A 108 18.66 -6.90 -7.49
N ILE A 109 18.45 -6.16 -6.41
CA ILE A 109 19.37 -6.07 -5.28
C ILE A 109 18.87 -6.82 -4.04
N ALA A 110 17.58 -7.07 -3.92
CA ALA A 110 16.96 -7.75 -2.77
C ALA A 110 15.64 -8.43 -3.16
N GLY A 111 15.06 -9.22 -2.26
CA GLY A 111 13.64 -9.55 -2.28
C GLY A 111 12.78 -8.31 -2.06
N ILE A 112 11.56 -8.48 -1.55
CA ILE A 112 10.74 -7.33 -1.17
C ILE A 112 11.35 -6.70 0.08
N ALA A 113 11.95 -5.51 -0.06
CA ALA A 113 12.71 -4.83 0.99
C ALA A 113 11.96 -3.59 1.53
N CYS A 114 12.59 -2.89 2.47
CA CYS A 114 12.05 -1.75 3.20
C CYS A 114 11.36 -0.73 2.27
N GLU A 115 12.03 -0.35 1.21
CA GLU A 115 11.54 0.67 0.27
C GLU A 115 10.35 0.21 -0.57
N SER A 116 10.11 -1.09 -0.69
CA SER A 116 8.90 -1.62 -1.34
C SER A 116 7.61 -1.25 -0.58
N CYS A 117 7.71 -1.11 0.75
CA CYS A 117 6.61 -0.73 1.63
C CYS A 117 6.68 0.76 2.03
N HIS A 118 7.88 1.27 2.30
CA HIS A 118 8.08 2.62 2.87
C HIS A 118 8.40 3.70 1.83
N GLY A 119 8.48 3.34 0.53
CA GLY A 119 8.83 4.26 -0.56
C GLY A 119 10.34 4.40 -0.76
N ALA A 120 10.74 4.73 -1.99
CA ALA A 120 12.16 4.87 -2.38
C ALA A 120 12.87 5.96 -1.59
N GLY A 121 14.00 5.65 -0.96
CA GLY A 121 14.63 6.41 0.11
C GLY A 121 15.41 7.66 -0.29
N LYS A 122 15.83 7.77 -1.56
CA LYS A 122 16.81 8.78 -2.00
C LYS A 122 16.48 10.22 -1.58
N ASP A 123 15.21 10.59 -1.65
CA ASP A 123 14.81 11.98 -1.47
C ASP A 123 14.43 12.31 -0.01
N TRP A 124 14.30 11.30 0.86
CA TRP A 124 13.83 11.49 2.23
C TRP A 124 14.70 10.84 3.32
N ILE A 125 15.61 9.91 2.99
CA ILE A 125 16.33 9.12 3.98
C ILE A 125 17.13 9.99 4.96
N ASP A 126 17.82 11.02 4.49
CA ASP A 126 18.59 11.92 5.35
C ASP A 126 17.67 12.85 6.16
N LEU A 127 16.55 13.26 5.57
CA LEU A 127 15.60 14.16 6.20
C LEU A 127 14.82 13.49 7.35
N HIS A 128 14.37 12.23 7.16
CA HIS A 128 13.55 11.56 8.17
C HIS A 128 14.29 11.28 9.48
N GLY A 129 15.61 11.21 9.43
CA GLY A 129 16.50 11.01 10.59
C GLY A 129 17.08 12.30 11.16
N ASP A 130 16.82 13.45 10.57
CA ASP A 130 17.29 14.73 11.11
C ASP A 130 16.34 15.25 12.20
N TYR A 131 16.76 15.18 13.44
CA TYR A 131 15.99 15.64 14.61
C TYR A 131 16.18 17.12 14.94
N GLY A 132 16.87 17.89 14.08
CA GLY A 132 17.14 19.32 14.25
C GLY A 132 18.61 19.66 14.38
N GLY A 133 19.50 18.77 13.89
CA GLY A 133 20.94 18.97 13.80
C GLY A 133 21.78 17.83 14.38
N LYS A 134 23.08 17.86 14.05
CA LYS A 134 24.04 16.76 14.32
C LYS A 134 24.15 16.29 15.78
N LYS A 135 23.74 17.13 16.74
CA LYS A 135 23.83 16.82 18.19
C LYS A 135 22.45 16.69 18.85
N VAL A 136 21.40 16.69 18.06
CA VAL A 136 20.02 16.59 18.57
C VAL A 136 19.55 15.14 18.46
N GLU A 137 19.31 14.52 19.61
CA GLU A 137 18.76 13.17 19.70
C GLU A 137 17.23 13.20 19.50
N LYS A 138 16.65 12.07 19.13
CA LYS A 138 15.18 11.92 18.94
C LYS A 138 14.37 12.39 20.16
N SER A 139 14.87 12.19 21.37
CA SER A 139 14.27 12.61 22.64
C SER A 139 14.25 14.13 22.82
N MET A 140 15.15 14.86 22.16
CA MET A 140 15.30 16.31 22.25
C MET A 140 14.55 17.04 21.13
N GLU A 141 13.98 16.31 20.16
CA GLU A 141 13.26 16.91 19.04
C GLU A 141 12.02 17.66 19.49
N THR A 142 11.88 18.93 19.08
CA THR A 142 10.67 19.70 19.39
C THR A 142 9.46 19.21 18.61
N PRO A 143 8.23 19.32 19.16
CA PRO A 143 7.00 18.92 18.46
C PRO A 143 6.83 19.61 17.10
N ALA A 144 7.20 20.89 17.00
CA ALA A 144 7.11 21.66 15.77
C ALA A 144 8.07 21.10 14.68
N HIS A 145 9.33 20.84 15.04
CA HIS A 145 10.32 20.25 14.15
C HIS A 145 9.89 18.86 13.70
N ARG A 146 9.44 18.02 14.66
CA ARG A 146 8.94 16.68 14.36
C ARG A 146 7.81 16.70 13.33
N LYS A 147 6.83 17.58 13.49
CA LYS A 147 5.73 17.75 12.55
C LYS A 147 6.26 18.08 11.15
N GLN A 148 7.13 19.11 11.06
CA GLN A 148 7.71 19.56 9.80
C GLN A 148 8.53 18.44 9.14
N ARG A 149 9.38 17.74 9.86
CA ARG A 149 10.20 16.62 9.38
C ARG A 149 9.34 15.50 8.81
N ILE A 150 8.26 15.13 9.52
CA ILE A 150 7.31 14.11 9.06
C ILE A 150 6.62 14.54 7.75
N GLU A 151 6.06 15.74 7.71
CA GLU A 151 5.35 16.28 6.55
C GLU A 151 6.27 16.38 5.32
N GLN A 152 7.50 16.87 5.51
CA GLN A 152 8.48 16.97 4.42
C GLN A 152 8.96 15.60 3.93
N SER A 153 9.17 14.64 4.81
CA SER A 153 9.55 13.28 4.42
C SER A 153 8.46 12.63 3.59
N GLN A 154 7.20 12.82 3.98
CA GLN A 154 6.03 12.33 3.22
C GLN A 154 5.91 13.00 1.85
N ALA A 155 6.06 14.32 1.79
CA ALA A 155 6.02 15.06 0.52
C ALA A 155 7.10 14.58 -0.46
N ARG A 156 8.19 13.97 0.05
CA ARG A 156 9.27 13.37 -0.74
C ARG A 156 9.11 11.87 -0.97
N GLY A 157 7.96 11.30 -0.61
CA GLY A 157 7.59 9.92 -0.94
C GLY A 157 7.79 8.89 0.17
N MET A 158 8.13 9.30 1.40
CA MET A 158 8.15 8.39 2.53
C MET A 158 6.74 7.95 2.91
N LEU A 159 6.51 6.65 2.99
CA LEU A 159 5.28 6.07 3.52
C LEU A 159 5.50 5.65 4.98
N GLN A 160 4.97 6.46 5.89
CA GLN A 160 5.12 6.19 7.32
C GLN A 160 4.08 5.19 7.83
N PRO A 161 4.45 4.31 8.78
CA PRO A 161 3.54 3.31 9.35
C PRO A 161 2.29 3.90 10.01
N THR A 162 2.35 5.15 10.51
CA THR A 162 1.21 5.87 11.07
C THR A 162 0.09 6.12 10.05
N PHE A 163 0.43 6.14 8.76
CA PHE A 163 -0.53 6.27 7.66
C PHE A 163 -0.84 4.89 7.10
N ILE A 164 -1.77 4.19 7.73
CA ILE A 164 -2.08 2.78 7.45
C ILE A 164 -2.42 2.55 5.98
N TYR A 165 -3.29 3.38 5.38
CA TYR A 165 -3.75 3.16 4.00
C TYR A 165 -2.63 3.14 2.96
N PRO A 166 -1.74 4.16 2.85
CA PRO A 166 -0.71 4.15 1.81
C PRO A 166 0.32 3.03 1.99
N VAL A 167 0.66 2.62 3.21
CA VAL A 167 1.56 1.48 3.45
C VAL A 167 0.84 0.17 3.10
N ALA A 168 -0.37 -0.04 3.61
CA ALA A 168 -1.14 -1.26 3.36
C ALA A 168 -1.50 -1.44 1.88
N SER A 169 -1.73 -0.35 1.13
CA SER A 169 -2.01 -0.43 -0.31
C SER A 169 -0.87 -1.11 -1.09
N ARG A 170 0.40 -1.00 -0.62
CA ARG A 170 1.53 -1.70 -1.21
C ARG A 170 1.40 -3.22 -1.13
N CYS A 171 0.86 -3.73 -0.03
CA CYS A 171 0.63 -5.16 0.13
C CYS A 171 -0.33 -5.68 -0.94
N TYR A 172 -1.45 -4.98 -1.13
CA TYR A 172 -2.49 -5.41 -2.07
C TYR A 172 -2.08 -5.34 -3.53
N GLN A 173 -1.09 -4.51 -3.91
CA GLN A 173 -0.55 -4.49 -5.27
C GLN A 173 0.02 -5.83 -5.72
N CYS A 174 0.74 -6.51 -4.83
CA CYS A 174 1.36 -7.79 -5.11
C CYS A 174 0.42 -8.95 -4.74
N HIS A 175 -0.24 -8.88 -3.57
CA HIS A 175 -1.03 -9.98 -3.05
C HIS A 175 -2.37 -10.21 -3.78
N THR A 176 -2.84 -9.26 -4.61
CA THR A 176 -3.99 -9.46 -5.52
C THR A 176 -3.61 -10.07 -6.86
N VAL A 177 -2.34 -9.99 -7.28
CA VAL A 177 -1.86 -10.46 -8.58
C VAL A 177 -2.66 -9.88 -9.76
N PRO A 178 -2.68 -8.53 -9.94
CA PRO A 178 -3.56 -7.85 -10.89
C PRO A 178 -3.05 -7.93 -12.34
N ASN A 179 -2.77 -9.14 -12.83
CA ASN A 179 -2.26 -9.39 -14.17
C ASN A 179 -2.90 -10.63 -14.81
N GLU A 180 -3.74 -10.42 -15.80
CA GLU A 180 -4.52 -11.47 -16.47
C GLU A 180 -3.64 -12.50 -17.20
N ARG A 181 -2.60 -12.04 -17.93
CA ARG A 181 -1.68 -12.92 -18.66
C ARG A 181 -0.90 -13.84 -17.71
N LEU A 182 -0.45 -13.28 -16.58
CA LEU A 182 0.27 -14.04 -15.57
C LEU A 182 -0.59 -15.18 -15.00
N VAL A 183 -1.88 -14.91 -14.78
CA VAL A 183 -2.83 -15.89 -14.23
C VAL A 183 -3.31 -16.87 -15.31
N ASN A 184 -3.88 -16.36 -16.43
CA ASN A 184 -4.55 -17.20 -17.42
C ASN A 184 -3.54 -18.03 -18.26
N VAL A 185 -2.42 -17.43 -18.66
CA VAL A 185 -1.40 -18.08 -19.49
C VAL A 185 -0.31 -18.72 -18.61
N GLY A 186 0.24 -17.95 -17.68
CA GLY A 186 1.32 -18.43 -16.82
C GLY A 186 0.88 -19.49 -15.83
N GLY A 187 -0.38 -19.47 -15.40
CA GLY A 187 -0.90 -20.35 -14.37
C GLY A 187 -0.51 -19.91 -12.95
N HIS A 188 -0.14 -18.63 -12.77
CA HIS A 188 0.08 -18.07 -11.45
C HIS A 188 -1.24 -18.05 -10.68
N LYS A 189 -1.19 -18.28 -9.38
CA LYS A 189 -2.38 -18.18 -8.52
C LYS A 189 -2.98 -16.77 -8.59
N ALA A 190 -4.29 -16.66 -8.76
CA ALA A 190 -5.01 -15.38 -8.82
C ALA A 190 -5.17 -14.78 -7.42
N GLY A 191 -4.17 -14.07 -6.96
CA GLY A 191 -4.10 -13.51 -5.62
C GLY A 191 -3.70 -14.53 -4.55
N SER A 192 -3.55 -14.06 -3.32
CA SER A 192 -3.24 -14.87 -2.14
C SER A 192 -4.31 -14.71 -1.07
N ASP A 193 -4.31 -15.61 -0.08
CA ASP A 193 -5.06 -15.46 1.16
C ASP A 193 -4.34 -14.42 2.03
N PHE A 194 -4.58 -13.16 1.72
CA PHE A 194 -3.99 -12.04 2.42
C PHE A 194 -5.01 -11.37 3.32
N GLU A 195 -4.68 -11.25 4.60
CA GLU A 195 -5.41 -10.45 5.57
C GLU A 195 -4.38 -9.55 6.29
N LEU A 196 -4.64 -8.24 6.32
CA LEU A 196 -3.65 -7.25 6.71
C LEU A 196 -3.15 -7.45 8.15
N VAL A 197 -4.05 -7.62 9.13
CA VAL A 197 -3.70 -7.79 10.54
C VAL A 197 -2.94 -9.10 10.76
N ALA A 198 -3.39 -10.21 10.15
CA ALA A 198 -2.74 -11.50 10.31
C ALA A 198 -1.28 -11.50 9.84
N TRP A 199 -0.96 -10.73 8.79
CA TRP A 199 0.42 -10.62 8.30
C TRP A 199 1.23 -9.58 9.06
N THR A 200 0.66 -8.41 9.38
CA THR A 200 1.38 -7.36 10.12
C THR A 200 1.67 -7.75 11.57
N GLU A 201 0.81 -8.57 12.19
CA GLU A 201 1.07 -9.16 13.51
C GLU A 201 1.88 -10.45 13.44
N GLY A 202 2.09 -10.99 12.25
CA GLY A 202 2.88 -12.18 11.96
C GLY A 202 4.33 -11.87 11.57
N GLU A 203 4.81 -12.53 10.50
CA GLU A 203 6.23 -12.50 10.12
C GLU A 203 6.76 -11.13 9.68
N VAL A 204 5.89 -10.19 9.25
CA VAL A 204 6.34 -8.85 8.85
C VAL A 204 6.31 -7.84 9.98
N ARG A 205 5.97 -8.24 11.20
CA ARG A 205 5.99 -7.37 12.38
C ARG A 205 7.42 -6.95 12.74
N HIS A 206 7.65 -5.64 12.86
CA HIS A 206 8.93 -5.04 13.21
C HIS A 206 8.75 -3.72 13.99
N ASN A 207 8.04 -3.81 15.12
CA ASN A 207 7.62 -2.66 15.96
C ASN A 207 8.69 -2.27 17.00
N PHE A 208 9.95 -2.06 16.58
CA PHE A 208 11.05 -1.75 17.51
C PHE A 208 11.21 -0.25 17.81
N GLN A 209 10.46 0.64 17.18
CA GLN A 209 10.64 2.09 17.33
C GLN A 209 10.40 2.65 18.73
N THR A 210 9.59 1.98 19.54
CA THR A 210 9.20 2.41 20.87
C THR A 210 9.58 1.44 21.98
N SER A 211 10.23 0.33 21.62
CA SER A 211 10.57 -0.76 22.54
C SER A 211 11.75 -1.56 21.99
N ASP A 212 12.58 -2.10 22.85
CA ASP A 212 13.63 -3.08 22.49
C ASP A 212 13.05 -4.46 22.15
N THR A 213 11.76 -4.64 22.34
CA THR A 213 10.99 -5.81 21.93
C THR A 213 10.15 -5.50 20.70
N ASN A 214 9.63 -6.53 20.05
CA ASN A 214 8.73 -6.42 18.90
C ASN A 214 7.27 -6.64 19.32
N PRO A 215 6.61 -5.67 19.99
CA PRO A 215 5.27 -5.85 20.53
C PRO A 215 4.22 -5.90 19.43
N GLU A 216 3.09 -6.55 19.74
CA GLU A 216 1.89 -6.42 18.91
C GLU A 216 1.38 -4.98 18.92
N ASP A 217 0.72 -4.60 17.82
CA ASP A 217 0.01 -3.33 17.78
C ASP A 217 -1.13 -3.27 18.83
N PRO A 218 -1.44 -2.08 19.36
CA PRO A 218 -2.58 -1.92 20.26
C PRO A 218 -3.91 -2.35 19.60
N PRO A 219 -4.88 -2.84 20.37
CA PRO A 219 -6.18 -3.29 19.83
C PRO A 219 -6.85 -2.25 18.93
N GLU A 220 -6.77 -0.97 19.31
CA GLU A 220 -7.34 0.15 18.54
C GLU A 220 -6.74 0.23 17.13
N ARG A 221 -5.43 0.08 17.01
CA ARG A 221 -4.74 0.11 15.73
C ARG A 221 -5.09 -1.13 14.89
N LYS A 222 -5.15 -2.32 15.49
CA LYS A 222 -5.57 -3.55 14.82
C LYS A 222 -6.98 -3.45 14.23
N ARG A 223 -7.93 -2.82 14.97
CA ARG A 223 -9.29 -2.55 14.48
C ARG A 223 -9.30 -1.67 13.24
N VAL A 224 -8.52 -0.57 13.25
CA VAL A 224 -8.40 0.32 12.09
C VAL A 224 -7.75 -0.41 10.93
N MET A 225 -6.65 -1.14 11.16
CA MET A 225 -5.99 -1.95 10.12
C MET A 225 -6.93 -3.00 9.51
N TYR A 226 -7.79 -3.63 10.32
CA TYR A 226 -8.75 -4.61 9.82
C TYR A 226 -9.74 -3.98 8.83
N VAL A 227 -10.36 -2.86 9.20
CA VAL A 227 -11.29 -2.14 8.31
C VAL A 227 -10.58 -1.67 7.05
N VAL A 228 -9.38 -1.07 7.18
CA VAL A 228 -8.57 -0.62 6.03
C VAL A 228 -8.21 -1.81 5.14
N GLY A 229 -7.84 -2.95 5.72
CA GLY A 229 -7.49 -4.16 4.97
C GLY A 229 -8.65 -4.69 4.14
N GLN A 230 -9.85 -4.82 4.73
CA GLN A 230 -11.05 -5.28 4.00
C GLN A 230 -11.45 -4.28 2.90
N SER A 231 -11.30 -2.99 3.17
CA SER A 231 -11.58 -1.93 2.17
C SER A 231 -10.59 -1.95 1.01
N LEU A 232 -9.30 -2.11 1.28
CA LEU A 232 -8.27 -2.27 0.26
C LEU A 232 -8.46 -3.55 -0.57
N ALA A 233 -8.94 -4.64 0.05
CA ALA A 233 -9.30 -5.84 -0.67
C ALA A 233 -10.43 -5.55 -1.69
N LEU A 234 -11.44 -4.77 -1.31
CA LEU A 234 -12.49 -4.35 -2.24
C LEU A 234 -11.93 -3.48 -3.37
N GLU A 235 -11.18 -2.43 -3.04
CA GLU A 235 -10.58 -1.51 -4.02
C GLU A 235 -9.69 -2.24 -5.02
N ALA A 236 -8.72 -3.01 -4.53
CA ALA A 236 -7.74 -3.68 -5.37
C ALA A 236 -8.38 -4.72 -6.30
N ASN A 237 -9.39 -5.44 -5.83
CA ASN A 237 -10.08 -6.42 -6.65
C ASN A 237 -11.05 -5.77 -7.66
N LEU A 238 -11.67 -4.61 -7.37
CA LEU A 238 -12.39 -3.81 -8.38
C LEU A 238 -11.46 -3.36 -9.50
N ARG A 239 -10.25 -2.85 -9.16
CA ARG A 239 -9.21 -2.55 -10.14
C ARG A 239 -8.72 -3.81 -10.87
N GLY A 240 -8.72 -4.97 -10.21
CA GLY A 240 -8.43 -6.25 -10.85
C GLY A 240 -9.47 -6.61 -11.92
N VAL A 241 -10.76 -6.56 -11.58
CA VAL A 241 -11.84 -6.83 -12.54
C VAL A 241 -11.81 -5.85 -13.70
N SER A 242 -11.48 -4.57 -13.47
CA SER A 242 -11.41 -3.56 -14.53
C SER A 242 -10.42 -3.90 -15.64
N LYS A 243 -9.35 -4.64 -15.30
CA LYS A 243 -8.30 -5.07 -16.23
C LYS A 243 -8.62 -6.38 -16.96
N ALA A 244 -9.73 -7.06 -16.62
CA ALA A 244 -10.09 -8.32 -17.26
C ALA A 244 -10.60 -8.10 -18.70
N THR A 245 -9.97 -8.77 -19.65
CA THR A 245 -10.28 -8.63 -21.08
C THR A 245 -11.07 -9.80 -21.65
N GLU A 246 -10.96 -10.97 -21.00
CA GLU A 246 -11.59 -12.22 -21.43
C GLU A 246 -12.24 -12.99 -20.27
N LYS A 247 -13.12 -13.93 -20.63
CA LYS A 247 -13.66 -14.89 -19.65
C LYS A 247 -12.58 -15.92 -19.33
N GLY A 248 -12.10 -15.91 -18.08
CA GLY A 248 -11.03 -16.79 -17.64
C GLY A 248 -10.92 -16.84 -16.13
N ASN A 249 -9.92 -17.59 -15.65
CA ASN A 249 -9.67 -17.75 -14.21
C ASN A 249 -9.41 -16.40 -13.53
N TYR A 250 -8.65 -15.51 -14.16
CA TYR A 250 -8.38 -14.18 -13.64
C TYR A 250 -9.66 -13.39 -13.36
N ALA A 251 -10.51 -13.24 -14.37
CA ALA A 251 -11.75 -12.49 -14.25
C ALA A 251 -12.70 -13.07 -13.18
N ALA A 252 -12.84 -14.40 -13.16
CA ALA A 252 -13.69 -15.10 -12.20
C ALA A 252 -13.21 -14.91 -10.75
N GLU A 253 -11.92 -15.11 -10.50
CA GLU A 253 -11.35 -14.99 -9.15
C GLU A 253 -11.34 -13.53 -8.66
N MET A 254 -11.05 -12.54 -9.52
CA MET A 254 -11.15 -11.13 -9.15
C MET A 254 -12.59 -10.75 -8.77
N ALA A 255 -13.58 -11.15 -9.57
CA ALA A 255 -14.99 -10.89 -9.27
C ALA A 255 -15.44 -11.55 -7.96
N LYS A 256 -15.07 -12.81 -7.73
CA LYS A 256 -15.34 -13.53 -6.48
C LYS A 256 -14.73 -12.80 -5.26
N ARG A 257 -13.52 -12.27 -5.38
CA ARG A 257 -12.86 -11.50 -4.31
C ARG A 257 -13.55 -10.17 -4.03
N VAL A 258 -14.08 -9.48 -5.06
CA VAL A 258 -14.92 -8.28 -4.85
C VAL A 258 -16.15 -8.62 -4.02
N VAL A 259 -16.85 -9.71 -4.37
CA VAL A 259 -18.02 -10.17 -3.59
C VAL A 259 -17.63 -10.49 -2.15
N GLY A 260 -16.56 -11.25 -1.95
CA GLY A 260 -16.06 -11.61 -0.61
C GLY A 260 -15.70 -10.38 0.24
N ALA A 261 -14.99 -9.41 -0.33
CA ALA A 261 -14.61 -8.17 0.36
C ALA A 261 -15.86 -7.34 0.73
N ARG A 262 -16.84 -7.22 -0.17
CA ARG A 262 -18.11 -6.56 0.12
C ARG A 262 -18.85 -7.22 1.27
N GLU A 263 -18.96 -8.54 1.30
CA GLU A 263 -19.62 -9.26 2.38
C GLU A 263 -18.88 -9.10 3.73
N ASN A 264 -17.55 -9.02 3.72
CA ASN A 264 -16.78 -8.72 4.93
C ASN A 264 -17.05 -7.29 5.43
N LEU A 265 -17.14 -6.30 4.53
CA LEU A 265 -17.52 -4.94 4.91
C LEU A 265 -18.95 -4.87 5.47
N LYS A 266 -19.89 -5.66 4.94
CA LYS A 266 -21.23 -5.79 5.52
C LYS A 266 -21.20 -6.36 6.94
N LYS A 267 -20.37 -7.36 7.22
CA LYS A 267 -20.19 -7.89 8.59
C LYS A 267 -19.63 -6.81 9.53
N ILE A 268 -18.65 -6.06 9.10
CA ILE A 268 -18.11 -4.92 9.86
C ILE A 268 -19.23 -3.93 10.19
N ASN A 269 -19.98 -3.49 9.16
CA ASN A 269 -21.04 -2.49 9.32
C ASN A 269 -22.22 -3.00 10.16
N GLY A 270 -22.44 -4.31 10.19
CA GLY A 270 -23.45 -4.96 11.06
C GLY A 270 -23.10 -4.89 12.55
N LEU A 271 -21.80 -4.83 12.88
CA LEU A 271 -21.32 -4.73 14.28
C LEU A 271 -21.12 -3.28 14.73
N VAL A 272 -20.60 -2.45 13.82
CA VAL A 272 -20.34 -1.02 14.07
C VAL A 272 -20.69 -0.25 12.81
N ARG A 273 -21.65 0.66 12.91
CA ARG A 273 -21.99 1.54 11.80
C ARG A 273 -20.86 2.54 11.54
N ILE A 274 -20.29 2.47 10.35
CA ILE A 274 -19.21 3.34 9.88
C ILE A 274 -19.66 3.96 8.56
N PRO A 275 -19.91 5.30 8.49
CA PRO A 275 -20.44 5.94 7.29
C PRO A 275 -19.60 5.67 6.03
N GLU A 276 -18.27 5.66 6.16
CA GLU A 276 -17.37 5.37 5.05
C GLU A 276 -17.51 3.91 4.57
N VAL A 277 -17.78 2.97 5.48
CA VAL A 277 -18.03 1.56 5.12
C VAL A 277 -19.38 1.41 4.43
N GLU A 278 -20.42 2.11 4.89
CA GLU A 278 -21.73 2.15 4.21
C GLU A 278 -21.59 2.67 2.78
N GLU A 279 -20.82 3.75 2.58
CA GLU A 279 -20.52 4.30 1.25
C GLU A 279 -19.82 3.25 0.36
N MET A 280 -18.79 2.56 0.87
CA MET A 280 -18.06 1.53 0.12
C MET A 280 -18.95 0.36 -0.28
N ILE A 281 -19.84 -0.11 0.62
CA ILE A 281 -20.81 -1.17 0.33
C ILE A 281 -21.75 -0.73 -0.80
N ALA A 282 -22.31 0.47 -0.69
CA ALA A 282 -23.23 1.00 -1.69
C ALA A 282 -22.60 1.15 -3.09
N VAL A 283 -21.31 1.56 -3.14
CA VAL A 283 -20.51 1.61 -4.37
C VAL A 283 -20.34 0.21 -4.96
N ALA A 284 -19.95 -0.76 -4.13
CA ALA A 284 -19.70 -2.13 -4.58
C ALA A 284 -20.98 -2.86 -5.04
N GLU A 285 -22.14 -2.54 -4.47
CA GLU A 285 -23.43 -3.10 -4.89
C GLU A 285 -23.90 -2.59 -6.26
N LYS A 286 -23.56 -1.35 -6.59
CA LYS A 286 -23.86 -0.76 -7.90
C LYS A 286 -22.87 -1.17 -8.98
N ALA A 287 -21.66 -1.60 -8.61
CA ALA A 287 -20.62 -1.96 -9.54
C ALA A 287 -20.98 -3.22 -10.34
N GLN A 288 -21.06 -3.10 -11.66
CA GLN A 288 -21.31 -4.25 -12.55
C GLN A 288 -19.99 -4.96 -12.86
N LEU A 289 -19.79 -6.16 -12.28
CA LEU A 289 -18.59 -6.98 -12.45
C LEU A 289 -18.64 -7.71 -13.80
N LYS A 290 -18.46 -6.96 -14.90
CA LYS A 290 -18.47 -7.50 -16.27
C LYS A 290 -17.24 -7.05 -17.05
N LEU A 291 -16.88 -7.83 -18.07
CA LEU A 291 -15.81 -7.47 -19.01
C LEU A 291 -16.14 -6.15 -19.74
N LYS A 292 -15.10 -5.45 -20.18
CA LYS A 292 -15.22 -4.17 -20.91
C LYS A 292 -15.97 -3.07 -20.14
N ASN A 293 -15.84 -3.09 -18.80
CA ASN A 293 -16.45 -2.11 -17.91
C ASN A 293 -15.40 -1.33 -17.10
N GLU A 294 -14.24 -1.08 -17.71
CA GLU A 294 -13.07 -0.49 -17.03
C GLU A 294 -13.39 0.84 -16.36
N ALA A 295 -13.98 1.79 -17.10
CA ALA A 295 -14.23 3.13 -16.60
C ALA A 295 -15.13 3.14 -15.35
N GLU A 296 -16.21 2.35 -15.34
CA GLU A 296 -17.12 2.26 -14.20
C GLU A 296 -16.47 1.57 -13.00
N LEU A 297 -15.69 0.52 -13.24
CA LEU A 297 -15.00 -0.22 -12.18
C LEU A 297 -13.85 0.58 -11.57
N VAL A 298 -13.08 1.32 -12.38
CA VAL A 298 -12.05 2.25 -11.91
C VAL A 298 -12.69 3.36 -11.07
N LYS A 299 -13.77 3.97 -11.55
CA LYS A 299 -14.53 4.98 -10.80
C LYS A 299 -15.02 4.44 -9.45
N ALA A 300 -15.56 3.23 -9.42
CA ALA A 300 -15.98 2.57 -8.19
C ALA A 300 -14.80 2.35 -7.24
N ALA A 301 -13.66 1.86 -7.74
CA ALA A 301 -12.45 1.68 -6.96
C ALA A 301 -11.92 3.01 -6.37
N ASP A 302 -11.98 4.10 -7.16
CA ASP A 302 -11.56 5.44 -6.69
C ASP A 302 -12.49 6.00 -5.61
N GLN A 303 -13.78 5.72 -5.68
CA GLN A 303 -14.72 6.07 -4.60
C GLN A 303 -14.42 5.29 -3.32
N VAL A 304 -14.16 3.98 -3.43
CA VAL A 304 -13.73 3.16 -2.29
C VAL A 304 -12.42 3.69 -1.70
N ALA A 305 -11.43 4.02 -2.54
CA ALA A 305 -10.15 4.58 -2.11
C ALA A 305 -10.32 5.87 -1.31
N LYS A 306 -11.18 6.80 -1.76
CA LYS A 306 -11.47 8.04 -1.05
C LYS A 306 -12.13 7.78 0.31
N ALA A 307 -13.11 6.88 0.35
CA ALA A 307 -13.82 6.56 1.58
C ALA A 307 -12.88 5.90 2.62
N VAL A 308 -12.04 4.92 2.21
CA VAL A 308 -11.11 4.28 3.14
C VAL A 308 -10.01 5.22 3.62
N GLN A 309 -9.51 6.13 2.78
CA GLN A 309 -8.54 7.15 3.20
C GLN A 309 -9.13 8.07 4.26
N LYS A 310 -10.37 8.54 4.04
CA LYS A 310 -11.10 9.35 5.02
C LYS A 310 -11.27 8.63 6.34
N PHE A 311 -11.69 7.36 6.32
CA PHE A 311 -11.81 6.52 7.51
C PHE A 311 -10.46 6.36 8.23
N ALA A 312 -9.38 6.04 7.50
CA ALA A 312 -8.06 5.78 8.07
C ALA A 312 -7.46 7.01 8.78
N VAL A 313 -7.75 8.22 8.27
CA VAL A 313 -7.31 9.47 8.90
C VAL A 313 -8.20 9.87 10.08
N GLY A 314 -9.50 9.60 10.00
CA GLY A 314 -10.50 10.05 10.98
C GLY A 314 -10.73 9.10 12.16
N SER A 315 -10.22 7.86 12.11
CA SER A 315 -10.50 6.84 13.15
C SER A 315 -9.27 6.53 14.00
N ASP A 316 -9.43 6.60 15.32
CA ASP A 316 -8.44 6.13 16.29
C ASP A 316 -8.70 4.68 16.78
N GLY A 317 -9.75 4.02 16.29
CA GLY A 317 -10.12 2.66 16.63
C GLY A 317 -10.80 2.44 17.99
N LYS A 318 -10.89 3.46 18.85
CA LYS A 318 -11.46 3.32 20.21
C LYS A 318 -12.95 2.93 20.18
N LYS A 319 -13.69 3.49 19.24
CA LYS A 319 -15.13 3.21 19.08
C LYS A 319 -15.42 1.90 18.31
N LEU A 320 -14.40 1.16 17.94
CA LEU A 320 -14.51 -0.04 17.10
C LEU A 320 -14.38 -1.35 17.89
N ALA A 321 -14.52 -1.34 19.21
CA ALA A 321 -14.31 -2.52 20.07
C ALA A 321 -15.18 -3.74 19.70
N ALA A 322 -16.38 -3.53 19.16
CA ALA A 322 -17.23 -4.62 18.69
C ALA A 322 -16.61 -5.44 17.55
N LEU A 323 -15.61 -4.90 16.84
CA LEU A 323 -14.89 -5.61 15.78
C LEU A 323 -13.86 -6.62 16.31
N ASP A 324 -13.56 -6.65 17.61
CA ASP A 324 -12.57 -7.57 18.18
C ASP A 324 -12.90 -9.04 17.89
N SER A 325 -14.18 -9.38 17.76
CA SER A 325 -14.64 -10.71 17.38
C SER A 325 -14.31 -11.11 15.93
N LEU A 326 -14.01 -10.15 15.07
CA LEU A 326 -13.62 -10.37 13.66
C LEU A 326 -12.10 -10.34 13.45
N LEU A 327 -11.33 -9.82 14.42
CA LEU A 327 -9.88 -9.72 14.28
C LEU A 327 -9.23 -11.11 14.29
N PRO A 328 -8.20 -11.33 13.47
CA PRO A 328 -7.37 -12.52 13.60
C PRO A 328 -6.76 -12.62 15.00
N ASN A 329 -6.86 -13.79 15.60
CA ASN A 329 -6.16 -14.09 16.84
C ASN A 329 -4.73 -14.59 16.55
N ARG A 330 -3.92 -14.77 17.60
CA ARG A 330 -2.51 -15.19 17.48
C ARG A 330 -2.31 -16.49 16.70
N SER A 331 -3.24 -17.44 16.76
CA SER A 331 -3.13 -18.71 16.01
C SER A 331 -3.38 -18.53 14.50
N GLN A 332 -3.94 -17.42 14.09
CA GLN A 332 -4.23 -17.07 12.70
C GLN A 332 -3.17 -16.14 12.10
N TYR A 333 -2.23 -15.64 12.91
CA TYR A 333 -1.12 -14.82 12.41
C TYR A 333 -0.26 -15.63 11.44
N LYS A 334 0.22 -14.98 10.39
CA LYS A 334 0.95 -15.61 9.29
C LYS A 334 2.46 -15.57 9.54
N GLY A 335 3.08 -16.73 9.63
CA GLY A 335 4.48 -16.86 10.00
C GLY A 335 4.74 -16.55 11.48
N LYS A 336 6.01 -16.40 11.83
CA LYS A 336 6.44 -16.07 13.20
C LYS A 336 7.20 -14.75 13.15
N PRO A 337 6.81 -13.74 13.93
CA PRO A 337 7.60 -12.52 14.06
C PRO A 337 8.89 -12.84 14.79
N GLN A 338 9.96 -12.14 14.44
CA GLN A 338 11.19 -12.15 15.21
C GLN A 338 10.95 -11.40 16.52
N GLN A 339 11.38 -11.99 17.64
CA GLN A 339 11.29 -11.39 18.98
C GLN A 339 12.53 -10.53 19.27
#